data_2f4ec55c4ebe99fe5ea33b4a80cf0f88
#
_entry.id   2f4ec55c4ebe99fe5ea33b4a80cf0f88
#
_cell.length_a   1.000
_cell.length_b   1.000
_cell.length_c   1.000
_cell.angle_alpha   90.00
_cell.angle_beta   90.00
_cell.angle_gamma   90.00
#
_symmetry.space_group_name_H-M   'P 1'
#
loop_
_entity.id
_entity.type
_entity.pdbx_description
1 polymer ?
#
loop_
_entity_poly.entity_id
_entity_poly.type
_entity_poly.pdbx_seq_one_letter_code
_entity_poly.pdbx_strand_id
1 'polypeptide(L)'
;MTVAAKPAPHTSRTGKLRIALVGPARYPVREPYAGGLEAFCHTMVAALRELGHDVDFFAAEGSDGNDKTLELPGVDWGSHAAEATDTTYPEGGRERENAAFVQLRRLLVARGYDVVHNNSLNPYIFPSAASPEPLPMLTTLHTPMVEEIQAAITAAGLRA
;
A
#
# COMPACT_ATOMS: atom_id res chain seq x y z
N MET A 1 27.50 -23.62 3.53
CA MET A 1 26.20 -23.07 3.99
C MET A 1 26.46 -21.66 4.53
N THR A 2 26.17 -20.64 3.74
CA THR A 2 26.35 -19.24 4.16
C THR A 2 25.02 -18.77 4.73
N VAL A 3 24.96 -18.57 6.04
CA VAL A 3 23.78 -18.00 6.73
C VAL A 3 23.76 -16.52 6.40
N ALA A 4 22.74 -16.08 5.65
CA ALA A 4 22.52 -14.66 5.42
C ALA A 4 22.25 -13.95 6.78
N ALA A 5 23.06 -12.95 7.08
CA ALA A 5 22.92 -12.16 8.30
C ALA A 5 21.57 -11.41 8.26
N LYS A 6 20.81 -11.55 9.36
CA LYS A 6 19.59 -10.76 9.60
C LYS A 6 19.98 -9.28 9.53
N PRO A 7 19.28 -8.43 8.73
CA PRO A 7 19.57 -7.01 8.72
C PRO A 7 19.41 -6.45 10.15
N ALA A 8 20.40 -5.70 10.58
CA ALA A 8 20.39 -5.08 11.90
C ALA A 8 19.22 -4.06 11.95
N PRO A 9 18.54 -3.91 13.11
CA PRO A 9 17.52 -2.89 13.26
C PRO A 9 18.15 -1.52 13.00
N HIS A 10 17.62 -0.77 12.05
CA HIS A 10 18.00 0.62 11.81
C HIS A 10 17.59 1.45 13.02
N THR A 11 18.53 1.72 13.93
CA THR A 11 18.32 2.69 15.00
C THR A 11 18.26 4.07 14.37
N SER A 12 17.07 4.62 14.23
CA SER A 12 16.83 6.00 13.81
C SER A 12 17.55 6.94 14.79
N ARG A 13 18.63 7.58 14.31
CA ARG A 13 19.49 8.47 15.12
C ARG A 13 18.84 9.82 15.46
N THR A 14 17.63 10.11 14.99
CA THR A 14 16.98 11.42 15.16
C THR A 14 15.48 11.36 15.49
N GLY A 15 14.90 10.19 15.71
CA GLY A 15 13.44 10.05 15.83
C GLY A 15 12.67 10.22 14.51
N LYS A 16 13.35 10.67 13.44
CA LYS A 16 12.77 10.79 12.09
C LYS A 16 12.79 9.42 11.41
N LEU A 17 11.62 8.96 10.95
CA LEU A 17 11.46 7.73 10.20
C LEU A 17 11.28 8.03 8.71
N ARG A 18 11.72 7.09 7.88
CA ARG A 18 11.37 7.01 6.48
C ARG A 18 10.21 6.04 6.30
N ILE A 19 9.05 6.56 5.93
CA ILE A 19 7.78 5.84 5.92
C ILE A 19 7.27 5.73 4.49
N ALA A 20 6.90 4.51 4.06
CA ALA A 20 6.05 4.35 2.90
C ALA A 20 4.60 4.21 3.38
N LEU A 21 3.71 5.12 3.02
CA LEU A 21 2.29 4.97 3.25
C LEU A 21 1.65 4.47 1.95
N VAL A 22 1.06 3.28 2.01
CA VAL A 22 0.34 2.66 0.90
C VAL A 22 -1.15 2.85 1.14
N GLY A 23 -1.79 3.62 0.26
CA GLY A 23 -3.21 3.93 0.28
C GLY A 23 -4.04 3.07 -0.66
N PRO A 24 -5.31 3.44 -0.87
CA PRO A 24 -6.20 2.76 -1.80
C PRO A 24 -5.72 2.92 -3.24
N ALA A 25 -5.97 1.88 -4.04
CA ALA A 25 -5.68 1.89 -5.48
C ALA A 25 -6.93 2.13 -6.33
N ARG A 26 -8.11 2.27 -5.70
CA ARG A 26 -9.38 2.33 -6.42
C ARG A 26 -9.76 3.74 -6.82
N TYR A 27 -9.70 4.66 -5.87
CA TYR A 27 -10.05 6.05 -6.08
C TYR A 27 -8.90 6.98 -5.69
N PRO A 28 -8.72 8.12 -6.37
CA PRO A 28 -7.72 9.10 -5.99
C PRO A 28 -7.95 9.63 -4.58
N VAL A 29 -6.87 9.78 -3.83
CA VAL A 29 -6.87 10.41 -2.50
C VAL A 29 -6.75 11.92 -2.67
N ARG A 30 -7.88 12.56 -2.91
CA ARG A 30 -8.03 14.03 -3.06
C ARG A 30 -9.46 14.46 -2.77
N GLU A 31 -9.65 15.74 -2.49
CA GLU A 31 -11.01 16.29 -2.33
C GLU A 31 -11.74 16.48 -3.68
N PRO A 32 -13.06 16.23 -3.73
CA PRO A 32 -13.87 15.58 -2.68
C PRO A 32 -13.52 14.09 -2.59
N TYR A 33 -13.35 13.58 -1.37
CA TYR A 33 -12.98 12.18 -1.15
C TYR A 33 -14.09 11.23 -1.59
N ALA A 34 -13.69 10.11 -2.21
CA ALA A 34 -14.62 9.04 -2.56
C ALA A 34 -15.19 8.35 -1.31
N GLY A 35 -14.40 8.26 -0.23
CA GLY A 35 -14.81 7.64 1.02
C GLY A 35 -13.91 7.98 2.20
N GLY A 36 -14.20 7.34 3.34
CA GLY A 36 -13.47 7.56 4.59
C GLY A 36 -12.02 7.09 4.54
N LEU A 37 -11.70 6.08 3.74
CA LEU A 37 -10.34 5.58 3.57
C LEU A 37 -9.42 6.61 2.90
N GLU A 38 -9.92 7.26 1.85
CA GLU A 38 -9.19 8.32 1.15
C GLU A 38 -8.93 9.50 2.08
N ALA A 39 -9.95 9.96 2.80
CA ALA A 39 -9.82 11.04 3.79
C ALA A 39 -8.83 10.69 4.91
N PHE A 40 -8.87 9.45 5.41
CA PHE A 40 -7.95 8.94 6.41
C PHE A 40 -6.50 8.97 5.90
N CYS A 41 -6.24 8.42 4.71
CA CYS A 41 -4.89 8.38 4.14
C CYS A 41 -4.33 9.79 3.92
N HIS A 42 -5.13 10.71 3.39
CA HIS A 42 -4.73 12.11 3.22
C HIS A 42 -4.31 12.75 4.55
N THR A 43 -5.16 12.62 5.57
CA THR A 43 -4.89 13.16 6.91
C THR A 43 -3.65 12.52 7.53
N MET A 44 -3.47 11.21 7.39
CA MET A 44 -2.33 10.47 7.94
C MET A 44 -1.01 10.92 7.29
N VAL A 45 -0.97 11.08 5.96
CA VAL A 45 0.21 11.61 5.25
C VAL A 45 0.59 12.99 5.77
N ALA A 46 -0.39 13.89 5.87
CA ALA A 46 -0.16 15.25 6.37
C ALA A 46 0.38 15.24 7.80
N ALA A 47 -0.27 14.50 8.70
CA ALA A 47 0.13 14.43 10.11
C ALA A 47 1.54 13.84 10.29
N LEU A 48 1.89 12.78 9.56
CA LEU A 48 3.24 12.18 9.66
C LEU A 48 4.31 13.14 9.15
N ARG A 49 4.03 13.88 8.07
CA ARG A 49 4.95 14.91 7.55
C ARG A 49 5.11 16.08 8.53
N GLU A 50 4.03 16.55 9.16
CA GLU A 50 4.06 17.60 10.20
C GLU A 50 4.87 17.16 11.43
N LEU A 51 4.84 15.87 11.78
CA LEU A 51 5.68 15.28 12.84
C LEU A 51 7.15 15.16 12.44
N GLY A 52 7.51 15.53 11.22
CA GLY A 52 8.90 15.57 10.73
C GLY A 52 9.38 14.27 10.11
N HIS A 53 8.52 13.28 9.88
CA HIS A 53 8.88 12.05 9.18
C HIS A 53 9.05 12.28 7.67
N ASP A 54 9.84 11.43 7.03
CA ASP A 54 10.00 11.39 5.57
C ASP A 54 8.99 10.39 5.01
N VAL A 55 7.95 10.88 4.31
CA VAL A 55 6.80 10.07 3.89
C VAL A 55 6.67 10.05 2.39
N ASP A 56 6.93 8.88 1.79
CA ASP A 56 6.55 8.56 0.42
C ASP A 56 5.11 7.98 0.44
N PHE A 57 4.24 8.53 -0.39
CA PHE A 57 2.84 8.11 -0.47
C PHE A 57 2.55 7.42 -1.80
N PHE A 58 1.96 6.24 -1.75
CA PHE A 58 1.60 5.41 -2.90
C PHE A 58 0.10 5.12 -2.88
N ALA A 59 -0.62 5.70 -3.81
CA ALA A 59 -2.08 5.56 -3.95
C ALA A 59 -2.49 5.63 -5.42
N ALA A 60 -3.79 5.61 -5.68
CA ALA A 60 -4.33 5.72 -7.03
C ALA A 60 -3.83 6.96 -7.77
N GLU A 61 -3.65 6.85 -9.06
CA GLU A 61 -3.30 7.95 -9.95
C GLU A 61 -4.20 9.18 -9.71
N GLY A 62 -3.60 10.36 -9.70
CA GLY A 62 -4.31 11.61 -9.40
C GLY A 62 -4.49 11.90 -7.91
N SER A 63 -3.91 11.11 -6.99
CA SER A 63 -3.88 11.41 -5.57
C SER A 63 -2.94 12.57 -5.24
N ASP A 64 -3.33 13.39 -4.25
CA ASP A 64 -2.51 14.51 -3.77
C ASP A 64 -1.28 14.00 -2.99
N GLY A 65 -0.11 14.54 -3.33
CA GLY A 65 1.14 14.17 -2.67
C GLY A 65 1.65 12.75 -2.98
N ASN A 66 1.12 12.11 -4.00
CA ASN A 66 1.52 10.79 -4.48
C ASN A 66 2.97 10.76 -4.98
N ASP A 67 3.68 9.67 -4.73
CA ASP A 67 4.99 9.41 -5.33
C ASP A 67 4.83 9.16 -6.84
N LYS A 68 5.47 10.00 -7.65
CA LYS A 68 5.33 9.95 -9.11
C LYS A 68 6.16 8.85 -9.77
N THR A 69 6.98 8.12 -9.02
CA THR A 69 7.75 6.99 -9.55
C THR A 69 6.84 5.80 -9.86
N LEU A 70 5.80 5.62 -9.04
CA LEU A 70 4.80 4.58 -9.22
C LEU A 70 3.48 5.04 -8.62
N GLU A 71 2.51 5.30 -9.48
CA GLU A 71 1.12 5.54 -9.11
C GLU A 71 0.32 4.24 -9.30
N LEU A 72 -0.58 3.95 -8.39
CA LEU A 72 -1.50 2.81 -8.55
C LEU A 72 -2.56 3.17 -9.59
N PRO A 73 -3.05 2.21 -10.40
CA PRO A 73 -3.77 2.56 -11.64
C PRO A 73 -5.13 3.23 -11.44
N GLY A 74 -5.71 3.17 -10.27
CA GLY A 74 -7.11 3.59 -10.09
C GLY A 74 -8.09 2.65 -10.81
N VAL A 75 -9.38 2.97 -10.70
CA VAL A 75 -10.43 2.25 -11.42
C VAL A 75 -11.20 3.24 -12.29
N ASP A 76 -11.04 3.11 -13.59
CA ASP A 76 -11.82 3.86 -14.57
C ASP A 76 -12.99 3.00 -15.08
N TRP A 77 -14.20 3.44 -14.78
CA TRP A 77 -15.44 2.80 -15.22
C TRP A 77 -15.91 3.28 -16.60
N GLY A 78 -15.36 4.38 -17.12
CA GLY A 78 -15.77 4.95 -18.40
C GLY A 78 -17.30 5.06 -18.51
N SER A 79 -17.87 4.46 -19.56
CA SER A 79 -19.32 4.43 -19.81
C SER A 79 -20.11 3.52 -18.86
N HIS A 80 -19.45 2.69 -18.05
CA HIS A 80 -20.07 1.70 -17.14
C HIS A 80 -20.13 2.17 -15.70
N ALA A 81 -20.05 3.48 -15.46
CA ALA A 81 -20.03 4.05 -14.09
C ALA A 81 -21.26 3.65 -13.24
N ALA A 82 -22.40 3.36 -13.87
CA ALA A 82 -23.61 2.87 -13.18
C ALA A 82 -23.45 1.44 -12.61
N GLU A 83 -22.46 0.67 -13.07
CA GLU A 83 -22.17 -0.69 -12.61
C GLU A 83 -21.14 -0.70 -11.46
N ALA A 84 -20.59 0.47 -11.14
CA ALA A 84 -19.57 0.62 -10.12
C ALA A 84 -20.12 0.27 -8.71
N THR A 85 -19.43 -0.65 -8.05
CA THR A 85 -19.64 -0.95 -6.63
C THR A 85 -18.28 -0.98 -5.94
N ASP A 86 -18.26 -1.04 -4.62
CA ASP A 86 -17.02 -1.09 -3.85
C ASP A 86 -16.19 -2.36 -4.09
N THR A 87 -16.79 -3.39 -4.69
CA THR A 87 -16.16 -4.71 -4.87
C THR A 87 -15.98 -5.12 -6.33
N THR A 88 -16.64 -4.44 -7.28
CA THR A 88 -16.56 -4.77 -8.71
C THR A 88 -15.42 -4.02 -9.40
N TYR A 89 -14.95 -4.56 -10.52
CA TYR A 89 -13.95 -3.97 -11.39
C TYR A 89 -14.39 -4.01 -12.84
N PRO A 90 -14.03 -3.02 -13.66
CA PRO A 90 -14.14 -3.14 -15.10
C PRO A 90 -13.18 -4.22 -15.61
N GLU A 91 -13.40 -4.69 -16.82
CA GLU A 91 -12.59 -5.74 -17.46
C GLU A 91 -11.07 -5.42 -17.36
N GLY A 92 -10.29 -6.38 -16.87
CA GLY A 92 -8.86 -6.25 -16.67
C GLY A 92 -8.42 -5.28 -15.55
N GLY A 93 -9.36 -4.67 -14.82
CA GLY A 93 -9.07 -3.69 -13.78
C GLY A 93 -8.35 -4.31 -12.59
N ARG A 94 -8.83 -5.46 -12.13
CA ARG A 94 -8.22 -6.17 -11.00
C ARG A 94 -6.81 -6.68 -11.34
N GLU A 95 -6.62 -7.18 -12.54
CA GLU A 95 -5.31 -7.66 -13.02
C GLU A 95 -4.30 -6.51 -13.08
N ARG A 96 -4.70 -5.34 -13.57
CA ARG A 96 -3.84 -4.15 -13.59
C ARG A 96 -3.47 -3.70 -12.19
N GLU A 97 -4.43 -3.68 -11.27
CA GLU A 97 -4.17 -3.35 -9.87
C GLU A 97 -3.18 -4.34 -9.25
N ASN A 98 -3.42 -5.65 -9.39
CA ASN A 98 -2.54 -6.68 -8.85
C ASN A 98 -1.11 -6.57 -9.41
N ALA A 99 -0.96 -6.34 -10.71
CA ALA A 99 0.34 -6.13 -11.34
C ALA A 99 1.07 -4.89 -10.78
N ALA A 100 0.33 -3.81 -10.53
CA ALA A 100 0.89 -2.60 -9.91
C ALA A 100 1.36 -2.87 -8.47
N PHE A 101 0.62 -3.63 -7.68
CA PHE A 101 1.05 -4.00 -6.32
C PHE A 101 2.29 -4.91 -6.30
N VAL A 102 2.44 -5.80 -7.27
CA VAL A 102 3.69 -6.57 -7.43
C VAL A 102 4.88 -5.65 -7.71
N GLN A 103 4.71 -4.64 -8.56
CA GLN A 103 5.75 -3.64 -8.83
C GLN A 103 6.02 -2.76 -7.62
N LEU A 104 4.97 -2.28 -6.95
CA LEU A 104 5.09 -1.50 -5.73
C LEU A 104 5.88 -2.24 -4.67
N ARG A 105 5.56 -3.52 -4.42
CA ARG A 105 6.29 -4.33 -3.46
C ARG A 105 7.79 -4.37 -3.77
N ARG A 106 8.18 -4.60 -5.02
CA ARG A 106 9.59 -4.59 -5.45
C ARG A 106 10.25 -3.24 -5.18
N LEU A 107 9.54 -2.15 -5.47
CA LEU A 107 10.01 -0.79 -5.21
C LEU A 107 10.23 -0.54 -3.71
N LEU A 108 9.27 -0.96 -2.87
CA LEU A 108 9.36 -0.83 -1.41
C LEU A 108 10.57 -1.57 -0.84
N VAL A 109 10.81 -2.81 -1.30
CA VAL A 109 12.01 -3.59 -0.91
C VAL A 109 13.28 -2.87 -1.35
N ALA A 110 13.34 -2.41 -2.59
CA ALA A 110 14.53 -1.75 -3.14
C ALA A 110 14.87 -0.42 -2.45
N ARG A 111 13.85 0.35 -2.07
CA ARG A 111 14.04 1.65 -1.41
C ARG A 111 14.41 1.55 0.07
N GLY A 112 14.02 0.49 0.76
CA GLY A 112 14.30 0.26 2.18
C GLY A 112 13.70 1.35 3.07
N TYR A 113 12.52 1.10 3.63
CA TYR A 113 11.82 1.99 4.56
C TYR A 113 12.00 1.50 6.00
N ASP A 114 11.92 2.42 6.97
CA ASP A 114 11.87 2.06 8.40
C ASP A 114 10.53 1.38 8.72
N VAL A 115 9.44 1.81 8.06
CA VAL A 115 8.13 1.20 8.13
C VAL A 115 7.35 1.39 6.84
N VAL A 116 6.60 0.36 6.45
CA VAL A 116 5.58 0.41 5.40
C VAL A 116 4.22 0.37 6.08
N HIS A 117 3.47 1.46 6.07
CA HIS A 117 2.11 1.51 6.60
C HIS A 117 1.12 1.21 5.48
N ASN A 118 0.69 -0.04 5.41
CA ASN A 118 -0.26 -0.51 4.40
C ASN A 118 -1.70 -0.26 4.86
N ASN A 119 -2.45 0.47 4.04
CA ASN A 119 -3.89 0.74 4.19
C ASN A 119 -4.69 0.17 3.01
N SER A 120 -4.04 -0.58 2.12
CA SER A 120 -4.69 -1.21 0.98
C SER A 120 -5.30 -2.57 1.34
N LEU A 121 -6.25 -3.01 0.53
CA LEU A 121 -6.85 -4.35 0.62
C LEU A 121 -6.31 -5.28 -0.47
N ASN A 122 -5.15 -4.98 -1.06
CA ASN A 122 -4.58 -5.81 -2.11
C ASN A 122 -3.65 -6.87 -1.52
N PRO A 123 -3.86 -8.19 -1.80
CA PRO A 123 -3.07 -9.27 -1.22
C PRO A 123 -1.63 -9.33 -1.73
N TYR A 124 -1.31 -8.72 -2.86
CA TYR A 124 0.03 -8.77 -3.47
C TYR A 124 1.05 -7.85 -2.79
N ILE A 125 0.63 -7.05 -1.79
CA ILE A 125 1.56 -6.28 -0.96
C ILE A 125 2.31 -7.18 0.04
N PHE A 126 1.74 -8.32 0.41
CA PHE A 126 2.33 -9.25 1.38
C PHE A 126 3.45 -10.09 0.77
N PRO A 127 4.39 -10.61 1.59
CA PRO A 127 5.39 -11.57 1.12
C PRO A 127 4.74 -12.80 0.47
N SER A 128 5.37 -13.30 -0.57
CA SER A 128 4.93 -14.49 -1.28
C SER A 128 6.13 -15.37 -1.68
N ALA A 129 5.90 -16.57 -2.17
CA ALA A 129 6.97 -17.42 -2.68
C ALA A 129 7.77 -16.76 -3.84
N ALA A 130 7.10 -15.90 -4.63
CA ALA A 130 7.74 -15.17 -5.73
C ALA A 130 8.48 -13.90 -5.29
N SER A 131 8.18 -13.39 -4.09
CA SER A 131 8.82 -12.21 -3.49
C SER A 131 8.83 -12.38 -1.97
N PRO A 132 9.78 -13.18 -1.45
CA PRO A 132 9.81 -13.57 -0.03
C PRO A 132 10.42 -12.51 0.89
N GLU A 133 11.05 -11.47 0.34
CA GLU A 133 11.75 -10.46 1.13
C GLU A 133 10.81 -9.81 2.14
N PRO A 134 11.18 -9.78 3.43
CA PRO A 134 10.36 -9.15 4.45
C PRO A 134 10.34 -7.64 4.28
N LEU A 135 9.18 -7.02 4.54
CA LEU A 135 9.03 -5.58 4.71
C LEU A 135 8.69 -5.31 6.17
N PRO A 136 9.23 -4.23 6.78
CA PRO A 136 8.80 -3.78 8.11
C PRO A 136 7.40 -3.17 7.99
N MET A 137 6.35 -3.99 7.92
CA MET A 137 5.01 -3.57 7.52
C MET A 137 4.03 -3.61 8.68
N LEU A 138 3.29 -2.52 8.84
CA LEU A 138 2.07 -2.40 9.61
C LEU A 138 0.89 -2.34 8.64
N THR A 139 -0.13 -3.16 8.84
CA THR A 139 -1.36 -3.09 8.03
C THR A 139 -2.53 -2.65 8.89
N THR A 140 -3.24 -1.61 8.47
CA THR A 140 -4.52 -1.19 9.04
C THR A 140 -5.64 -1.69 8.14
N LEU A 141 -6.55 -2.48 8.71
CA LEU A 141 -7.74 -2.94 8.00
C LEU A 141 -8.89 -1.96 8.26
N HIS A 142 -9.42 -1.40 7.19
CA HIS A 142 -10.52 -0.44 7.24
C HIS A 142 -11.90 -1.10 7.01
N THR A 143 -11.90 -2.42 6.78
CA THR A 143 -13.08 -3.27 6.59
C THR A 143 -12.90 -4.54 7.41
N PRO A 144 -13.96 -5.34 7.64
CA PRO A 144 -13.77 -6.70 8.13
C PRO A 144 -12.77 -7.47 7.26
N MET A 145 -12.05 -8.41 7.89
CA MET A 145 -11.07 -9.23 7.20
C MET A 145 -11.70 -9.95 6.00
N VAL A 146 -11.16 -9.72 4.81
CA VAL A 146 -11.58 -10.42 3.60
C VAL A 146 -10.72 -11.68 3.40
N GLU A 147 -11.30 -12.72 2.81
CA GLU A 147 -10.67 -14.05 2.70
C GLU A 147 -9.32 -13.99 1.97
N GLU A 148 -9.21 -13.20 0.90
CA GLU A 148 -7.98 -13.06 0.12
C GLU A 148 -6.83 -12.48 0.94
N ILE A 149 -7.11 -11.49 1.79
CA ILE A 149 -6.12 -10.87 2.68
C ILE A 149 -5.73 -11.86 3.79
N GLN A 150 -6.72 -12.55 4.38
CA GLN A 150 -6.45 -13.59 5.39
C GLN A 150 -5.54 -14.69 4.84
N ALA A 151 -5.81 -15.15 3.62
CA ALA A 151 -4.98 -16.15 2.94
C ALA A 151 -3.56 -15.64 2.70
N ALA A 152 -3.40 -14.41 2.23
CA ALA A 152 -2.08 -13.79 1.98
C ALA A 152 -1.27 -13.63 3.28
N ILE A 153 -1.88 -13.16 4.36
CA ILE A 153 -1.25 -13.03 5.68
C ILE A 153 -0.79 -14.39 6.19
N THR A 154 -1.65 -15.40 6.08
CA THR A 154 -1.35 -16.77 6.51
C THR A 154 -0.20 -17.38 5.70
N ALA A 155 -0.24 -17.23 4.37
CA ALA A 155 0.81 -17.72 3.48
C ALA A 155 2.17 -17.02 3.71
N ALA A 156 2.14 -15.76 4.14
CA ALA A 156 3.33 -14.99 4.52
C ALA A 156 3.88 -15.37 5.90
N GLY A 157 3.21 -16.23 6.66
CA GLY A 157 3.60 -16.60 8.03
C GLY A 157 3.49 -15.44 9.03
N LEU A 158 2.70 -14.43 8.71
CA LEU A 158 2.44 -13.28 9.56
C LEU A 158 1.32 -13.60 10.57
N ARG A 159 1.39 -12.95 11.74
CA ARG A 159 0.32 -13.04 12.75
C ARG A 159 -0.58 -11.82 12.61
N ALA A 160 -1.87 -12.06 12.60
CA ALA A 160 -2.88 -11.00 12.69
C ALA A 160 -3.05 -10.57 14.16
#